data_62db0434c30de5b1692fe50e438daf49
#
_entry.id   62db0434c30de5b1692fe50e438daf49
#
_cell.length_a   1.000
_cell.length_b   1.000
_cell.length_c   1.000
_cell.angle_alpha   90.00
_cell.angle_beta   90.00
_cell.angle_gamma   90.00
#
_symmetry.space_group_name_H-M   'P 1'
#
loop_
_entity.id
_entity.type
_entity.pdbx_description
1 polymer ?
#
loop_
_entity_poly.entity_id
_entity_poly.type
_entity_poly.pdbx_seq_one_letter_code
_entity_poly.pdbx_strand_id
1 'polypeptide(L)'
;MNKRLFVTLSMAGLAMVAFGAKKPKAAIKPLNKTVAIQQPTFTEWHDLQVNEINRLPLHTLHFAYDPNDFPGTGAEYLDKKQSMNYMSLDGTWKFNWVANADQRPTDFYKTDLDDSKWKNIQMPGNWEMLGYGQPEYVNVGFAWRGHFNQQPPAVPTKDNHVGSYRREINIPANWDGKRVIAHFGSVTSNIYLYVNGQFAGYAEDSKVAAEFDITPFLKKGKNLIAFQSFRWCDGSWCEDQDFWRLSGPARENYLYARSKEHRLLDVRVETELKNNYKDGALNITAKLQGNTLAYFGLYDPDGKEVIVTGTDNVKNGVAKYQLRVKNVRKWSAETPNLYTLVVSPIQNGGMYSPYEIIQVKVGFRKVEIKNKQLLVNGQPVLLKGANRHEMDPDEGYNVSEKRMIQDIMMMKRLNINAVRTCHYPDDPRWYDLCDKYGLYVVAEANQESHGFQ
;
A
#
# COMPACT_ATOMS: atom_id res chain seq x y z
N MET A 1 15.79 -32.75 16.57
CA MET A 1 16.72 -31.84 17.27
C MET A 1 17.02 -30.68 16.33
N ASN A 2 16.21 -29.63 16.40
CA ASN A 2 16.35 -28.44 15.56
C ASN A 2 17.27 -27.46 16.25
N LYS A 3 18.45 -27.25 15.70
CA LYS A 3 19.37 -26.17 16.12
C LYS A 3 18.84 -24.86 15.50
N ARG A 4 18.21 -24.04 16.33
CA ARG A 4 17.99 -22.63 16.01
C ARG A 4 19.34 -21.94 16.00
N LEU A 5 19.75 -21.49 14.84
CA LEU A 5 20.93 -20.65 14.67
C LEU A 5 20.54 -19.22 15.14
N PHE A 6 20.94 -18.87 16.34
CA PHE A 6 20.92 -17.46 16.76
C PHE A 6 22.02 -16.75 15.97
N VAL A 7 21.62 -15.93 15.01
CA VAL A 7 22.53 -14.95 14.42
C VAL A 7 22.65 -13.81 15.43
N THR A 8 23.65 -13.91 16.28
CA THR A 8 24.11 -12.78 17.09
C THR A 8 24.62 -11.72 16.14
N LEU A 9 23.94 -10.55 16.09
CA LEU A 9 24.51 -9.36 15.48
C LEU A 9 25.86 -9.10 16.15
N SER A 10 26.94 -9.33 15.43
CA SER A 10 28.26 -8.92 15.92
C SER A 10 28.32 -7.40 15.94
N MET A 11 28.28 -6.84 17.14
CA MET A 11 28.55 -5.42 17.38
C MET A 11 30.10 -5.17 17.24
N ALA A 12 30.63 -5.38 16.08
CA ALA A 12 31.99 -5.01 15.77
C ALA A 12 31.98 -3.85 14.76
N GLY A 13 32.03 -2.63 15.28
CA GLY A 13 32.24 -1.45 14.46
C GLY A 13 31.37 -0.22 14.79
N LEU A 14 30.81 -0.12 16.00
CA LEU A 14 30.23 1.16 16.43
C LEU A 14 31.37 2.16 16.71
N ALA A 15 31.73 2.96 15.72
CA ALA A 15 32.43 4.21 15.98
C ALA A 15 31.49 5.07 16.84
N MET A 16 31.84 5.29 18.12
CA MET A 16 31.13 6.23 18.98
C MET A 16 31.20 7.63 18.36
N VAL A 17 30.17 8.03 17.67
CA VAL A 17 29.92 9.45 17.42
C VAL A 17 29.29 9.99 18.70
N ALA A 18 30.09 10.61 19.56
CA ALA A 18 29.62 11.31 20.73
C ALA A 18 28.79 12.51 20.27
N PHE A 19 27.46 12.40 20.34
CA PHE A 19 26.53 13.51 20.12
C PHE A 19 26.60 14.43 21.33
N GLY A 20 27.18 15.61 21.16
CA GLY A 20 27.17 16.64 22.19
C GLY A 20 25.73 17.04 22.52
N ALA A 21 25.31 16.83 23.75
CA ALA A 21 23.99 17.17 24.25
C ALA A 21 23.76 18.70 24.19
N LYS A 22 23.05 19.16 23.16
CA LYS A 22 22.47 20.49 23.14
C LYS A 22 21.14 20.50 23.88
N LYS A 23 20.94 21.50 24.77
CA LYS A 23 19.70 21.71 25.55
C LYS A 23 18.46 21.62 24.64
N PRO A 24 17.37 21.03 25.12
CA PRO A 24 16.17 20.85 24.32
C PRO A 24 15.59 22.20 23.90
N LYS A 25 15.47 22.43 22.61
CA LYS A 25 14.65 23.52 22.04
C LYS A 25 13.18 23.16 22.19
N ALA A 26 12.37 24.21 22.42
CA ALA A 26 10.95 24.18 22.71
C ALA A 26 10.18 23.02 22.08
N ALA A 27 9.36 22.38 22.93
CA ALA A 27 8.48 21.29 22.54
C ALA A 27 7.63 21.66 21.32
N ILE A 28 7.73 20.85 20.27
CA ILE A 28 6.82 20.89 19.14
C ILE A 28 5.44 20.58 19.69
N LYS A 29 4.49 21.50 19.55
CA LYS A 29 3.09 21.25 19.94
C LYS A 29 2.61 19.99 19.22
N PRO A 30 2.03 19.03 19.94
CA PRO A 30 1.50 17.83 19.31
C PRO A 30 0.40 18.24 18.32
N LEU A 31 0.40 17.66 17.14
CA LEU A 31 -0.68 17.74 16.13
C LEU A 31 -1.91 16.92 16.56
N ASN A 32 -2.16 16.81 17.86
CA ASN A 32 -3.37 16.21 18.40
C ASN A 32 -4.49 17.25 18.44
N LYS A 33 -4.97 17.65 17.27
CA LYS A 33 -6.38 17.93 17.15
C LYS A 33 -7.06 16.55 17.19
N THR A 34 -7.85 16.31 18.22
CA THR A 34 -8.90 15.28 18.16
C THR A 34 -9.77 15.70 16.98
N VAL A 35 -9.51 15.10 15.80
CA VAL A 35 -10.38 15.32 14.65
C VAL A 35 -11.70 14.72 15.07
N ALA A 36 -12.74 15.55 15.14
CA ALA A 36 -14.09 15.05 15.38
C ALA A 36 -14.35 14.00 14.31
N ILE A 37 -14.70 12.76 14.73
CA ILE A 37 -14.97 11.67 13.80
C ILE A 37 -16.20 12.09 13.01
N GLN A 38 -16.00 12.41 11.74
CA GLN A 38 -17.08 12.81 10.85
C GLN A 38 -17.98 11.59 10.63
N GLN A 39 -19.29 11.76 10.78
CA GLN A 39 -20.27 10.69 10.53
C GLN A 39 -20.68 10.71 9.06
N PRO A 40 -20.98 9.55 8.45
CA PRO A 40 -21.44 9.50 7.07
C PRO A 40 -22.88 10.00 6.95
N THR A 41 -23.19 10.56 5.79
CA THR A 41 -24.56 10.88 5.36
C THR A 41 -25.20 9.71 4.60
N PHE A 42 -24.39 8.75 4.16
CA PHE A 42 -24.72 7.65 3.24
C PHE A 42 -25.11 8.12 1.84
N THR A 43 -24.66 9.32 1.47
CA THR A 43 -24.81 9.90 0.13
C THR A 43 -23.45 10.09 -0.55
N GLU A 44 -22.36 9.82 0.13
CA GLU A 44 -20.98 10.06 -0.33
C GLU A 44 -20.69 9.36 -1.66
N TRP A 45 -21.22 8.15 -1.89
CA TRP A 45 -21.03 7.37 -3.11
C TRP A 45 -21.59 8.04 -4.41
N HIS A 46 -22.28 9.17 -4.28
CA HIS A 46 -22.78 9.99 -5.39
C HIS A 46 -22.66 11.48 -5.09
N ASP A 47 -21.72 11.90 -4.27
CA ASP A 47 -21.43 13.29 -3.91
C ASP A 47 -20.00 13.66 -4.29
N LEU A 48 -19.80 14.32 -5.42
CA LEU A 48 -18.52 14.76 -5.96
C LEU A 48 -17.67 15.61 -4.99
N GLN A 49 -18.22 16.06 -3.89
CA GLN A 49 -17.49 16.84 -2.88
C GLN A 49 -16.80 15.95 -1.82
N VAL A 50 -17.10 14.63 -1.82
CA VAL A 50 -16.67 13.73 -0.75
C VAL A 50 -16.10 12.44 -1.34
N ASN A 51 -14.79 12.41 -1.58
CA ASN A 51 -14.09 11.20 -2.03
C ASN A 51 -13.55 10.36 -0.87
N GLU A 52 -13.40 10.96 0.33
CA GLU A 52 -12.88 10.27 1.50
C GLU A 52 -13.33 10.91 2.81
N ILE A 53 -13.53 10.08 3.84
CA ILE A 53 -13.76 10.51 5.23
C ILE A 53 -12.86 9.66 6.13
N ASN A 54 -12.08 10.29 7.00
CA ASN A 54 -11.19 9.64 7.96
C ASN A 54 -10.14 8.67 7.33
N ARG A 55 -9.98 8.66 6.02
CA ARG A 55 -8.92 7.93 5.34
C ARG A 55 -7.57 8.53 5.73
N LEU A 56 -6.60 7.69 6.02
CA LEU A 56 -5.23 8.17 6.24
C LEU A 56 -4.63 8.71 4.95
N PRO A 57 -3.77 9.74 5.02
CA PRO A 57 -3.09 10.26 3.84
C PRO A 57 -2.33 9.16 3.11
N LEU A 58 -2.38 9.20 1.79
CA LEU A 58 -1.58 8.31 0.94
C LEU A 58 -0.09 8.52 1.22
N HIS A 59 0.65 7.43 1.25
CA HIS A 59 2.09 7.41 1.48
C HIS A 59 2.75 6.34 0.61
N THR A 60 4.06 6.39 0.48
CA THR A 60 4.83 5.32 -0.17
C THR A 60 4.59 4.01 0.57
N LEU A 61 4.41 2.92 -0.19
CA LEU A 61 4.18 1.62 0.44
C LEU A 61 5.39 1.23 1.30
N HIS A 62 5.13 0.95 2.55
CA HIS A 62 6.08 0.37 3.48
C HIS A 62 5.35 -0.39 4.58
N PHE A 63 6.03 -1.37 5.17
CA PHE A 63 5.57 -2.06 6.37
C PHE A 63 6.53 -1.78 7.52
N ALA A 64 5.97 -1.49 8.70
CA ALA A 64 6.73 -1.19 9.90
C ALA A 64 6.84 -2.44 10.77
N TYR A 65 8.04 -3.01 10.83
CA TYR A 65 8.36 -4.15 11.69
C TYR A 65 8.62 -3.69 13.12
N ASP A 66 8.23 -4.51 14.07
CA ASP A 66 8.70 -4.37 15.45
C ASP A 66 10.20 -4.68 15.48
N PRO A 67 11.02 -3.91 16.22
CA PRO A 67 12.45 -4.18 16.31
C PRO A 67 12.81 -5.59 16.79
N ASN A 68 11.92 -6.24 17.55
CA ASN A 68 12.12 -7.59 18.08
C ASN A 68 11.79 -8.70 17.08
N ASP A 69 11.03 -8.40 16.01
CA ASP A 69 10.66 -9.38 14.99
C ASP A 69 11.19 -9.03 13.59
N PHE A 70 12.03 -8.00 13.48
CA PHE A 70 12.65 -7.62 12.22
C PHE A 70 13.60 -8.71 11.73
N PRO A 71 13.34 -9.35 10.57
CA PRO A 71 14.09 -10.53 10.14
C PRO A 71 15.48 -10.22 9.57
N GLY A 72 15.86 -8.94 9.48
CA GLY A 72 17.20 -8.53 9.10
C GLY A 72 17.30 -7.71 7.81
N THR A 73 18.54 -7.48 7.37
CA THR A 73 18.89 -6.56 6.28
C THR A 73 19.25 -7.28 4.98
N GLY A 74 18.89 -8.54 4.85
CA GLY A 74 19.22 -9.38 3.70
C GLY A 74 18.71 -8.84 2.35
N ALA A 75 19.18 -9.45 1.27
CA ALA A 75 18.81 -9.06 -0.09
C ALA A 75 17.35 -9.32 -0.43
N GLU A 76 16.69 -10.23 0.27
CA GLU A 76 15.31 -10.61 -0.01
C GLU A 76 14.30 -9.55 0.46
N TYR A 77 13.14 -9.54 -0.21
CA TYR A 77 11.97 -8.83 0.29
C TYR A 77 11.43 -9.50 1.54
N LEU A 78 11.10 -8.70 2.54
CA LEU A 78 10.56 -9.23 3.79
C LEU A 78 9.07 -9.53 3.64
N ASP A 79 8.68 -10.72 4.06
CA ASP A 79 7.27 -11.08 4.14
C ASP A 79 6.64 -10.50 5.42
N LYS A 80 5.85 -9.45 5.26
CA LYS A 80 5.12 -8.80 6.37
C LYS A 80 4.19 -9.74 7.15
N LYS A 81 3.76 -10.86 6.53
CA LYS A 81 2.89 -11.87 7.17
C LYS A 81 3.59 -12.59 8.32
N GLN A 82 4.92 -12.54 8.37
CA GLN A 82 5.69 -13.11 9.47
C GLN A 82 5.83 -12.16 10.67
N SER A 83 5.41 -10.90 10.54
CA SER A 83 5.49 -9.92 11.63
C SER A 83 4.39 -10.12 12.66
N MET A 84 4.74 -9.99 13.94
CA MET A 84 3.78 -9.92 15.05
C MET A 84 2.86 -8.69 14.98
N ASN A 85 3.22 -7.72 14.14
CA ASN A 85 2.40 -6.52 13.89
C ASN A 85 1.41 -6.69 12.74
N TYR A 86 1.31 -7.87 12.13
CA TYR A 86 0.42 -8.15 11.00
C TYR A 86 -0.70 -9.10 11.40
N MET A 87 -1.90 -8.84 10.92
CA MET A 87 -3.04 -9.75 11.02
C MET A 87 -3.87 -9.70 9.74
N SER A 88 -3.98 -10.82 9.02
CA SER A 88 -4.78 -10.90 7.80
C SER A 88 -6.27 -10.71 8.08
N LEU A 89 -6.92 -9.94 7.23
CA LEU A 89 -8.37 -9.85 7.09
C LEU A 89 -8.89 -10.72 5.94
N ASP A 90 -8.00 -11.35 5.17
CA ASP A 90 -8.37 -12.27 4.12
C ASP A 90 -9.00 -13.56 4.72
N GLY A 91 -9.85 -14.21 3.94
CA GLY A 91 -10.55 -15.42 4.34
C GLY A 91 -12.07 -15.25 4.30
N THR A 92 -12.79 -16.02 5.10
CA THR A 92 -14.26 -16.08 5.05
C THR A 92 -14.91 -14.94 5.82
N TRP A 93 -15.86 -14.26 5.17
CA TRP A 93 -16.70 -13.20 5.74
C TRP A 93 -18.18 -13.56 5.60
N LYS A 94 -19.03 -13.10 6.50
CA LYS A 94 -20.48 -13.02 6.30
C LYS A 94 -20.77 -11.97 5.23
N PHE A 95 -21.70 -12.28 4.33
CA PHE A 95 -21.96 -11.48 3.15
C PHE A 95 -23.46 -11.39 2.84
N ASN A 96 -23.91 -10.17 2.59
CA ASN A 96 -25.24 -9.86 2.06
C ASN A 96 -25.08 -9.05 0.79
N TRP A 97 -25.67 -9.53 -0.29
CA TRP A 97 -25.64 -8.87 -1.59
C TRP A 97 -27.05 -8.51 -2.05
N VAL A 98 -27.19 -7.32 -2.60
CA VAL A 98 -28.43 -6.81 -3.20
C VAL A 98 -28.16 -6.22 -4.57
N ALA A 99 -29.18 -6.32 -5.47
CA ALA A 99 -29.04 -5.85 -6.83
C ALA A 99 -29.22 -4.33 -7.00
N ASN A 100 -29.84 -3.67 -6.03
CA ASN A 100 -30.11 -2.23 -6.08
C ASN A 100 -29.63 -1.55 -4.81
N ALA A 101 -29.07 -0.37 -4.95
CA ALA A 101 -28.49 0.38 -3.84
C ALA A 101 -29.50 0.76 -2.75
N ASP A 102 -30.75 0.98 -3.11
CA ASP A 102 -31.85 1.29 -2.18
C ASP A 102 -32.33 0.09 -1.35
N GLN A 103 -32.00 -1.13 -1.76
CA GLN A 103 -32.35 -2.36 -1.06
C GLN A 103 -31.30 -2.82 -0.04
N ARG A 104 -30.19 -2.11 0.06
CA ARG A 104 -29.09 -2.48 0.95
C ARG A 104 -29.51 -2.44 2.43
N PRO A 105 -29.01 -3.34 3.29
CA PRO A 105 -29.19 -3.19 4.72
C PRO A 105 -28.48 -1.92 5.21
N THR A 106 -29.23 -0.97 5.76
CA THR A 106 -28.68 0.28 6.29
C THR A 106 -28.15 0.13 7.73
N ASP A 107 -28.38 -1.01 8.33
CA ASP A 107 -27.97 -1.36 9.70
C ASP A 107 -26.90 -2.48 9.75
N PHE A 108 -26.28 -2.80 8.61
CA PHE A 108 -25.29 -3.86 8.44
C PHE A 108 -24.14 -3.82 9.46
N TYR A 109 -23.87 -2.66 10.02
CA TYR A 109 -22.78 -2.42 10.97
C TYR A 109 -23.15 -2.64 12.43
N LYS A 110 -24.44 -2.79 12.76
CA LYS A 110 -24.90 -2.94 14.15
C LYS A 110 -24.36 -4.23 14.77
N THR A 111 -23.94 -4.15 16.02
CA THR A 111 -23.35 -5.29 16.74
C THR A 111 -24.37 -6.35 17.14
N ASP A 112 -25.64 -5.98 17.21
CA ASP A 112 -26.79 -6.83 17.57
C ASP A 112 -27.58 -7.32 16.35
N LEU A 113 -27.12 -7.03 15.13
CA LEU A 113 -27.74 -7.52 13.90
C LEU A 113 -27.62 -9.05 13.83
N ASP A 114 -28.76 -9.74 13.60
CA ASP A 114 -28.78 -11.16 13.28
C ASP A 114 -28.36 -11.39 11.83
N ASP A 115 -27.12 -11.78 11.63
CA ASP A 115 -26.53 -12.13 10.33
C ASP A 115 -26.51 -13.65 10.06
N SER A 116 -27.26 -14.45 10.83
CA SER A 116 -27.30 -15.92 10.71
C SER A 116 -27.72 -16.40 9.32
N LYS A 117 -28.56 -15.62 8.63
CA LYS A 117 -29.05 -15.90 7.27
C LYS A 117 -28.12 -15.40 6.17
N TRP A 118 -27.10 -14.62 6.51
CA TRP A 118 -26.14 -14.13 5.53
C TRP A 118 -25.31 -15.28 4.97
N LYS A 119 -24.93 -15.16 3.71
CA LYS A 119 -24.03 -16.11 3.06
C LYS A 119 -22.61 -15.93 3.56
N ASN A 120 -21.70 -16.79 3.11
CA ASN A 120 -20.27 -16.62 3.29
C ASN A 120 -19.64 -16.28 1.95
N ILE A 121 -18.64 -15.42 1.97
CA ILE A 121 -17.82 -15.06 0.81
C ILE A 121 -16.35 -15.11 1.18
N GLN A 122 -15.48 -15.41 0.23
CA GLN A 122 -14.03 -15.35 0.40
C GLN A 122 -13.51 -13.94 0.07
N MET A 123 -12.60 -13.43 0.88
CA MET A 123 -11.82 -12.23 0.63
C MET A 123 -10.32 -12.58 0.56
N PRO A 124 -9.53 -11.91 -0.32
CA PRO A 124 -10.01 -11.05 -1.40
C PRO A 124 -10.79 -11.84 -2.46
N GLY A 125 -11.62 -11.15 -3.23
CA GLY A 125 -12.37 -11.76 -4.33
C GLY A 125 -13.47 -10.83 -4.85
N ASN A 126 -13.61 -10.80 -6.16
CA ASN A 126 -14.71 -10.08 -6.80
C ASN A 126 -16.00 -10.87 -6.66
N TRP A 127 -17.09 -10.25 -6.25
CA TRP A 127 -18.31 -10.98 -5.99
C TRP A 127 -18.94 -11.59 -7.25
N GLU A 128 -18.73 -11.00 -8.45
CA GLU A 128 -19.19 -11.56 -9.72
C GLU A 128 -18.52 -12.91 -10.04
N MET A 129 -17.22 -13.04 -9.70
CA MET A 129 -16.48 -14.31 -9.85
C MET A 129 -16.93 -15.35 -8.83
N LEU A 130 -17.58 -14.93 -7.75
CA LEU A 130 -18.09 -15.76 -6.65
C LEU A 130 -19.59 -16.05 -6.74
N GLY A 131 -20.23 -15.71 -7.89
CA GLY A 131 -21.62 -16.04 -8.18
C GLY A 131 -22.66 -14.99 -7.77
N TYR A 132 -22.24 -13.75 -7.52
CA TYR A 132 -23.14 -12.64 -7.18
C TYR A 132 -23.11 -11.56 -8.27
N GLY A 133 -24.15 -11.47 -9.06
CA GLY A 133 -24.18 -10.64 -10.27
C GLY A 133 -23.50 -11.33 -11.44
N GLN A 134 -23.11 -10.56 -12.44
CA GLN A 134 -22.46 -11.06 -13.65
C GLN A 134 -21.22 -10.23 -13.97
N PRO A 135 -20.10 -10.86 -14.36
CA PRO A 135 -18.96 -10.14 -14.89
C PRO A 135 -19.33 -9.56 -16.26
N GLU A 136 -19.05 -8.29 -16.45
CA GLU A 136 -19.33 -7.58 -17.70
C GLU A 136 -18.07 -6.96 -18.26
N TYR A 137 -17.92 -7.04 -19.58
CA TYR A 137 -16.89 -6.34 -20.32
C TYR A 137 -17.47 -5.14 -21.04
N VAL A 138 -16.94 -3.95 -20.77
CA VAL A 138 -17.33 -2.72 -21.44
C VAL A 138 -16.09 -2.04 -22.00
N ASN A 139 -16.02 -1.88 -23.34
CA ASN A 139 -14.85 -1.30 -23.97
C ASN A 139 -15.02 0.17 -24.38
N VAL A 140 -16.24 0.62 -24.66
CA VAL A 140 -16.52 2.00 -25.05
C VAL A 140 -17.75 2.51 -24.33
N GLY A 141 -17.68 3.71 -23.79
CA GLY A 141 -18.76 4.32 -23.00
C GLY A 141 -18.54 4.15 -21.51
N PHE A 142 -19.47 4.61 -20.72
CA PHE A 142 -19.36 4.58 -19.27
C PHE A 142 -19.58 3.19 -18.66
N ALA A 143 -19.16 3.02 -17.43
CA ALA A 143 -19.20 1.77 -16.68
C ALA A 143 -20.55 1.05 -16.67
N TRP A 144 -21.65 1.79 -16.77
CA TRP A 144 -23.04 1.28 -16.80
C TRP A 144 -23.69 1.30 -18.19
N ARG A 145 -22.88 1.35 -19.26
CA ARG A 145 -23.41 1.30 -20.63
C ARG A 145 -24.25 0.05 -20.85
N GLY A 146 -25.42 0.26 -21.42
CA GLY A 146 -26.40 -0.81 -21.68
C GLY A 146 -27.40 -1.05 -20.55
N HIS A 147 -27.17 -0.48 -19.34
CA HIS A 147 -28.09 -0.55 -18.22
C HIS A 147 -28.99 0.69 -18.13
N PHE A 148 -28.40 1.88 -18.22
CA PHE A 148 -29.13 3.16 -18.20
C PHE A 148 -28.34 4.28 -18.86
N ASN A 149 -29.09 5.33 -19.20
CA ASN A 149 -28.55 6.55 -19.79
C ASN A 149 -28.55 7.66 -18.74
N GLN A 150 -27.50 7.72 -17.94
CA GLN A 150 -27.28 8.83 -17.04
C GLN A 150 -26.11 9.70 -17.51
N GLN A 151 -26.20 10.97 -17.17
CA GLN A 151 -25.15 11.94 -17.47
C GLN A 151 -24.33 12.24 -16.22
N PRO A 152 -23.02 12.51 -16.33
CA PRO A 152 -22.22 12.93 -15.20
C PRO A 152 -22.86 14.15 -14.50
N PRO A 153 -22.83 14.21 -13.16
CA PRO A 153 -22.21 13.29 -12.21
C PRO A 153 -23.17 12.23 -11.63
N ALA A 154 -24.35 12.03 -12.22
CA ALA A 154 -25.37 11.15 -11.65
C ALA A 154 -24.89 9.70 -11.58
N VAL A 155 -25.16 9.04 -10.46
CA VAL A 155 -24.89 7.61 -10.23
C VAL A 155 -26.21 6.89 -10.03
N PRO A 156 -26.43 5.75 -10.71
CA PRO A 156 -27.70 5.03 -10.59
C PRO A 156 -27.84 4.33 -9.25
N THR A 157 -29.07 4.25 -8.76
CA THR A 157 -29.44 3.39 -7.61
C THR A 157 -29.90 2.02 -8.08
N LYS A 158 -30.63 1.96 -9.20
CA LYS A 158 -31.07 0.71 -9.81
C LYS A 158 -29.89 0.02 -10.47
N ASP A 159 -29.81 -1.30 -10.31
CA ASP A 159 -28.75 -2.16 -10.84
C ASP A 159 -27.33 -1.78 -10.34
N ASN A 160 -27.26 -0.94 -9.32
CA ASN A 160 -26.05 -0.63 -8.58
C ASN A 160 -25.96 -1.58 -7.39
N HIS A 161 -25.28 -2.68 -7.62
CA HIS A 161 -25.15 -3.77 -6.64
C HIS A 161 -24.42 -3.30 -5.39
N VAL A 162 -24.83 -3.84 -4.25
CA VAL A 162 -24.15 -3.53 -2.97
C VAL A 162 -23.83 -4.81 -2.24
N GLY A 163 -22.56 -4.93 -1.85
CA GLY A 163 -22.06 -5.99 -0.97
C GLY A 163 -21.85 -5.46 0.44
N SER A 164 -22.48 -6.12 1.42
CA SER A 164 -22.29 -5.84 2.86
C SER A 164 -21.53 -6.99 3.49
N TYR A 165 -20.44 -6.70 4.18
CA TYR A 165 -19.51 -7.65 4.75
C TYR A 165 -19.43 -7.51 6.26
N ARG A 166 -19.35 -8.64 6.98
CA ARG A 166 -19.20 -8.65 8.44
C ARG A 166 -18.25 -9.76 8.86
N ARG A 167 -17.36 -9.47 9.80
CA ARG A 167 -16.46 -10.46 10.39
C ARG A 167 -16.08 -10.10 11.82
N GLU A 168 -16.14 -11.08 12.70
CA GLU A 168 -15.58 -10.96 14.04
C GLU A 168 -14.10 -11.37 14.04
N ILE A 169 -13.30 -10.57 14.71
CA ILE A 169 -11.86 -10.78 14.87
C ILE A 169 -11.44 -10.62 16.32
N ASN A 170 -10.32 -11.20 16.69
CA ASN A 170 -9.69 -10.98 18.00
C ASN A 170 -8.39 -10.21 17.82
N ILE A 171 -8.31 -9.04 18.42
CA ILE A 171 -7.07 -8.25 18.39
C ILE A 171 -6.02 -8.90 19.29
N PRO A 172 -4.79 -9.13 18.81
CA PRO A 172 -3.71 -9.71 19.60
C PRO A 172 -3.40 -8.88 20.86
N ALA A 173 -3.16 -9.54 21.98
CA ALA A 173 -2.90 -8.85 23.26
C ALA A 173 -1.62 -7.97 23.22
N ASN A 174 -0.61 -8.35 22.41
CA ASN A 174 0.61 -7.57 22.22
C ASN A 174 0.41 -6.29 21.39
N TRP A 175 -0.81 -6.01 20.92
CA TRP A 175 -1.18 -4.75 20.27
C TRP A 175 -1.77 -3.72 21.24
N ASP A 176 -1.92 -4.06 22.53
CA ASP A 176 -2.39 -3.10 23.56
C ASP A 176 -1.45 -1.90 23.60
N GLY A 177 -2.01 -0.69 23.57
CA GLY A 177 -1.27 0.56 23.51
C GLY A 177 -0.65 0.93 22.15
N LYS A 178 -0.74 0.06 21.15
CA LYS A 178 -0.32 0.38 19.77
C LYS A 178 -1.44 1.08 19.00
N ARG A 179 -1.07 1.73 17.93
CA ARG A 179 -1.99 2.21 16.90
C ARG A 179 -2.27 1.06 15.94
N VAL A 180 -3.54 0.83 15.65
CA VAL A 180 -3.98 -0.24 14.73
C VAL A 180 -4.62 0.39 13.49
N ILE A 181 -4.10 0.02 12.34
CA ILE A 181 -4.56 0.52 11.04
C ILE A 181 -5.18 -0.65 10.27
N ALA A 182 -6.35 -0.42 9.70
CA ALA A 182 -6.97 -1.30 8.74
C ALA A 182 -6.55 -0.89 7.33
N HIS A 183 -5.96 -1.82 6.58
CA HIS A 183 -5.53 -1.67 5.20
C HIS A 183 -6.42 -2.52 4.30
N PHE A 184 -7.06 -1.88 3.32
CA PHE A 184 -7.79 -2.51 2.24
C PHE A 184 -7.06 -2.20 0.94
N GLY A 185 -6.42 -3.19 0.33
CA GLY A 185 -5.50 -2.99 -0.79
C GLY A 185 -6.16 -2.50 -2.08
N SER A 186 -7.44 -2.81 -2.26
CA SER A 186 -8.28 -2.38 -3.40
C SER A 186 -9.72 -2.74 -3.10
N VAL A 187 -10.64 -1.79 -3.21
CA VAL A 187 -12.09 -2.06 -3.10
C VAL A 187 -12.84 -1.31 -4.20
N THR A 188 -13.39 -2.03 -5.14
CA THR A 188 -14.18 -1.47 -6.25
C THR A 188 -15.65 -1.42 -5.85
N SER A 189 -16.31 -0.25 -5.84
CA SER A 189 -15.81 1.08 -6.22
C SER A 189 -15.45 1.94 -5.00
N ASN A 190 -15.97 1.62 -3.83
CA ASN A 190 -15.81 2.37 -2.58
C ASN A 190 -15.89 1.47 -1.35
N ILE A 191 -15.61 2.03 -0.18
CA ILE A 191 -15.73 1.34 1.11
C ILE A 191 -16.30 2.26 2.17
N TYR A 192 -17.37 1.83 2.84
CA TYR A 192 -17.87 2.36 4.12
C TYR A 192 -17.45 1.42 5.24
N LEU A 193 -16.48 1.80 6.06
CA LEU A 193 -15.91 0.97 7.11
C LEU A 193 -16.50 1.29 8.48
N TYR A 194 -16.89 0.25 9.21
CA TYR A 194 -17.36 0.32 10.60
C TYR A 194 -16.60 -0.67 11.47
N VAL A 195 -16.35 -0.28 12.71
CA VAL A 195 -15.76 -1.14 13.75
C VAL A 195 -16.62 -1.06 15.01
N ASN A 196 -17.10 -2.20 15.49
CA ASN A 196 -17.97 -2.30 16.68
C ASN A 196 -19.20 -1.36 16.62
N GLY A 197 -19.80 -1.22 15.44
CA GLY A 197 -20.98 -0.38 15.24
C GLY A 197 -20.68 1.11 15.04
N GLN A 198 -19.42 1.52 15.09
CA GLN A 198 -18.99 2.92 14.93
C GLN A 198 -18.37 3.14 13.55
N PHE A 199 -18.68 4.23 12.91
CA PHE A 199 -18.14 4.60 11.61
C PHE A 199 -16.64 4.91 11.70
N ALA A 200 -15.83 4.17 10.99
CA ALA A 200 -14.38 4.35 10.95
C ALA A 200 -13.94 5.22 9.75
N GLY A 201 -14.62 5.11 8.60
CA GLY A 201 -14.30 5.94 7.47
C GLY A 201 -14.95 5.51 6.15
N TYR A 202 -14.74 6.35 5.14
CA TYR A 202 -15.16 6.16 3.75
C TYR A 202 -13.99 6.44 2.80
N ALA A 203 -13.92 5.72 1.71
CA ALA A 203 -12.98 6.02 0.63
C ALA A 203 -13.48 5.50 -0.70
N GLU A 204 -13.16 6.22 -1.75
CA GLU A 204 -13.20 5.82 -3.15
C GLU A 204 -11.79 5.55 -3.68
N ASP A 205 -11.62 5.38 -4.99
CA ASP A 205 -10.40 4.98 -5.68
C ASP A 205 -10.16 3.46 -5.61
N SER A 206 -10.74 2.77 -6.59
CA SER A 206 -10.79 1.30 -6.66
C SER A 206 -9.44 0.61 -6.71
N LYS A 207 -8.37 1.32 -7.12
CA LYS A 207 -7.05 0.73 -7.43
C LYS A 207 -5.93 1.20 -6.51
N VAL A 208 -6.26 2.00 -5.51
CA VAL A 208 -5.31 2.46 -4.49
C VAL A 208 -5.80 2.04 -3.10
N ALA A 209 -4.89 1.63 -2.24
CA ALA A 209 -5.24 1.15 -0.91
C ALA A 209 -5.94 2.24 -0.07
N ALA A 210 -6.97 1.84 0.66
CA ALA A 210 -7.61 2.65 1.68
C ALA A 210 -7.13 2.22 3.07
N GLU A 211 -6.61 3.17 3.84
CA GLU A 211 -6.16 2.93 5.21
C GLU A 211 -6.94 3.77 6.22
N PHE A 212 -7.31 3.14 7.33
CA PHE A 212 -8.09 3.77 8.39
C PHE A 212 -7.48 3.48 9.77
N ASP A 213 -7.36 4.50 10.60
CA ASP A 213 -7.01 4.32 12.01
C ASP A 213 -8.22 3.81 12.78
N ILE A 214 -8.23 2.54 13.08
CA ILE A 214 -9.33 1.91 13.82
C ILE A 214 -9.10 1.84 15.33
N THR A 215 -7.96 2.32 15.81
CA THR A 215 -7.58 2.29 17.24
C THR A 215 -8.68 2.80 18.19
N PRO A 216 -9.37 3.94 17.89
CA PRO A 216 -10.37 4.47 18.79
C PRO A 216 -11.61 3.58 19.00
N PHE A 217 -11.85 2.67 18.05
CA PHE A 217 -13.05 1.83 18.01
C PHE A 217 -12.83 0.42 18.57
N LEU A 218 -11.57 0.04 18.84
CA LEU A 218 -11.21 -1.30 19.25
C LEU A 218 -11.51 -1.56 20.74
N LYS A 219 -11.89 -2.79 21.03
CA LYS A 219 -12.06 -3.35 22.38
C LYS A 219 -11.03 -4.46 22.58
N LYS A 220 -10.71 -4.78 23.83
CA LYS A 220 -9.92 -5.98 24.15
C LYS A 220 -10.69 -7.24 23.73
N GLY A 221 -10.00 -8.16 23.07
CA GLY A 221 -10.59 -9.41 22.60
C GLY A 221 -11.38 -9.22 21.30
N LYS A 222 -12.66 -9.62 21.35
CA LYS A 222 -13.54 -9.74 20.19
C LYS A 222 -14.02 -8.39 19.66
N ASN A 223 -13.83 -8.17 18.36
CA ASN A 223 -14.26 -6.97 17.66
C ASN A 223 -15.01 -7.35 16.38
N LEU A 224 -16.03 -6.58 16.02
CA LEU A 224 -16.72 -6.69 14.76
C LEU A 224 -16.16 -5.67 13.77
N ILE A 225 -15.70 -6.14 12.62
CA ILE A 225 -15.46 -5.29 11.45
C ILE A 225 -16.61 -5.51 10.48
N ALA A 226 -17.20 -4.43 10.01
CA ALA A 226 -18.24 -4.45 8.98
C ALA A 226 -17.93 -3.39 7.94
N PHE A 227 -18.14 -3.71 6.66
CA PHE A 227 -18.04 -2.72 5.60
C PHE A 227 -19.08 -2.96 4.51
N GLN A 228 -19.35 -1.91 3.75
CA GLN A 228 -20.24 -1.96 2.61
C GLN A 228 -19.53 -1.33 1.39
N SER A 229 -19.70 -1.95 0.24
CA SER A 229 -19.16 -1.49 -1.06
C SER A 229 -20.25 -1.50 -2.11
N PHE A 230 -20.22 -0.50 -2.98
CA PHE A 230 -21.15 -0.34 -4.11
C PHE A 230 -20.44 -0.72 -5.40
N ARG A 231 -21.20 -1.24 -6.37
CA ARG A 231 -20.69 -1.52 -7.71
C ARG A 231 -20.19 -0.24 -8.38
N TRP A 232 -20.94 0.85 -8.23
CA TRP A 232 -20.63 2.14 -8.81
C TRP A 232 -20.76 3.26 -7.78
N CYS A 233 -19.85 4.22 -7.87
CA CYS A 233 -19.88 5.52 -7.19
C CYS A 233 -19.60 6.62 -8.23
N ASP A 234 -19.57 7.87 -7.84
CA ASP A 234 -19.27 8.96 -8.78
C ASP A 234 -17.83 8.91 -9.30
N GLY A 235 -16.87 8.35 -8.53
CA GLY A 235 -15.52 8.03 -9.01
C GLY A 235 -15.52 7.10 -10.23
N SER A 236 -16.56 6.29 -10.43
CA SER A 236 -16.68 5.39 -11.58
C SER A 236 -16.75 6.13 -12.93
N TRP A 237 -17.08 7.44 -12.94
CA TRP A 237 -16.99 8.26 -14.15
C TRP A 237 -15.54 8.47 -14.62
N CYS A 238 -14.61 8.57 -13.69
CA CYS A 238 -13.19 8.76 -13.97
C CYS A 238 -12.45 7.43 -14.15
N GLU A 239 -12.85 6.40 -13.41
CA GLU A 239 -12.24 5.05 -13.41
C GLU A 239 -12.78 4.16 -14.55
N ASP A 240 -13.27 4.78 -15.61
CA ASP A 240 -13.93 4.12 -16.72
C ASP A 240 -12.91 3.67 -17.77
N GLN A 241 -12.43 2.43 -17.64
CA GLN A 241 -11.47 1.81 -18.55
C GLN A 241 -12.15 0.84 -19.51
N ASP A 242 -11.53 0.58 -20.65
CA ASP A 242 -11.85 -0.52 -21.55
C ASP A 242 -11.50 -1.85 -20.90
N PHE A 243 -12.40 -2.38 -20.07
CA PHE A 243 -12.11 -3.56 -19.28
C PHE A 243 -13.34 -4.24 -18.69
N TRP A 244 -13.13 -5.33 -17.99
CA TRP A 244 -14.12 -6.01 -17.16
C TRP A 244 -14.59 -5.14 -16.01
N ARG A 245 -15.87 -5.28 -15.64
CA ARG A 245 -16.51 -4.61 -14.52
C ARG A 245 -16.72 -5.63 -13.41
N LEU A 246 -15.80 -5.61 -12.44
CA LEU A 246 -15.81 -6.49 -11.27
C LEU A 246 -15.76 -5.64 -10.01
N SER A 247 -16.38 -6.12 -8.94
CA SER A 247 -16.62 -5.33 -7.73
C SER A 247 -16.13 -6.04 -6.47
N GLY A 248 -15.99 -5.28 -5.40
CA GLY A 248 -15.57 -5.78 -4.10
C GLY A 248 -14.06 -5.72 -3.86
N PRO A 249 -13.58 -6.25 -2.73
CA PRO A 249 -12.17 -6.25 -2.35
C PRO A 249 -11.37 -7.26 -3.16
N ALA A 250 -10.35 -6.81 -3.89
CA ALA A 250 -9.63 -7.61 -4.87
C ALA A 250 -8.17 -7.86 -4.54
N ARG A 251 -7.57 -7.10 -3.63
CA ARG A 251 -6.19 -7.26 -3.19
C ARG A 251 -6.14 -7.61 -1.70
N GLU A 252 -4.96 -7.86 -1.20
CA GLU A 252 -4.72 -8.22 0.20
C GLU A 252 -5.31 -7.20 1.18
N ASN A 253 -5.95 -7.70 2.24
CA ASN A 253 -6.54 -6.89 3.30
C ASN A 253 -5.98 -7.34 4.65
N TYR A 254 -5.58 -6.39 5.49
CA TYR A 254 -4.97 -6.73 6.77
C TYR A 254 -5.11 -5.59 7.79
N LEU A 255 -4.95 -5.96 9.04
CA LEU A 255 -4.66 -5.02 10.11
C LEU A 255 -3.16 -5.02 10.39
N TYR A 256 -2.62 -3.86 10.75
CA TYR A 256 -1.26 -3.80 11.26
C TYR A 256 -1.14 -2.83 12.41
N ALA A 257 -0.28 -3.21 13.36
CA ALA A 257 -0.03 -2.44 14.57
C ALA A 257 1.26 -1.64 14.45
N ARG A 258 1.28 -0.40 14.95
CA ARG A 258 2.44 0.49 14.92
C ARG A 258 2.62 1.22 16.24
N SER A 259 3.78 1.83 16.42
CA SER A 259 3.98 2.78 17.51
C SER A 259 2.92 3.90 17.46
N LYS A 260 2.31 4.19 18.61
CA LYS A 260 1.27 5.22 18.71
C LYS A 260 1.84 6.62 18.54
N GLU A 261 3.00 6.88 19.10
CA GLU A 261 3.57 8.23 19.23
C GLU A 261 4.75 8.49 18.29
N HIS A 262 5.55 7.47 18.01
CA HIS A 262 6.82 7.59 17.29
C HIS A 262 6.85 6.65 16.11
N ARG A 263 6.73 7.20 14.89
CA ARG A 263 6.68 6.38 13.66
C ARG A 263 7.11 7.15 12.42
N LEU A 264 7.46 6.39 11.39
CA LEU A 264 7.62 6.91 10.03
C LEU A 264 6.24 7.09 9.38
N LEU A 265 5.91 8.27 8.92
CA LEU A 265 4.66 8.54 8.20
C LEU A 265 4.82 8.28 6.70
N ASP A 266 5.99 8.63 6.13
CA ASP A 266 6.26 8.51 4.71
C ASP A 266 7.77 8.54 4.48
N VAL A 267 8.26 7.84 3.45
CA VAL A 267 9.64 7.88 3.02
C VAL A 267 9.74 7.98 1.50
N ARG A 268 10.27 9.09 1.03
CA ARG A 268 10.60 9.29 -0.39
C ARG A 268 12.08 9.06 -0.61
N VAL A 269 12.39 8.24 -1.59
CA VAL A 269 13.75 7.84 -1.95
C VAL A 269 13.99 8.14 -3.43
N GLU A 270 15.01 8.93 -3.73
CA GLU A 270 15.38 9.29 -5.09
C GLU A 270 16.86 8.98 -5.33
N THR A 271 17.15 8.30 -6.43
CA THR A 271 18.51 7.95 -6.80
C THR A 271 19.06 8.87 -7.88
N GLU A 272 20.35 9.17 -7.80
CA GLU A 272 21.11 9.87 -8.84
C GLU A 272 22.37 9.08 -9.16
N LEU A 273 22.84 9.19 -10.39
CA LEU A 273 24.17 8.72 -10.79
C LEU A 273 25.09 9.90 -11.09
N LYS A 274 26.28 9.86 -10.55
CA LYS A 274 27.33 10.89 -10.66
C LYS A 274 28.59 10.29 -11.31
N ASN A 275 29.59 11.15 -11.61
CA ASN A 275 30.90 10.75 -12.11
C ASN A 275 30.80 9.78 -13.30
N ASN A 276 30.11 10.22 -14.35
CA ASN A 276 29.85 9.42 -15.55
C ASN A 276 29.20 8.07 -15.22
N TYR A 277 28.12 8.09 -14.44
CA TYR A 277 27.31 6.94 -14.00
C TYR A 277 28.06 5.90 -13.14
N LYS A 278 29.17 6.28 -12.55
CA LYS A 278 30.00 5.37 -11.72
C LYS A 278 29.55 5.37 -10.26
N ASP A 279 29.26 6.55 -9.71
CA ASP A 279 28.91 6.72 -8.31
C ASP A 279 27.42 7.02 -8.15
N GLY A 280 26.83 6.58 -7.05
CA GLY A 280 25.43 6.79 -6.69
C GLY A 280 25.27 7.86 -5.61
N ALA A 281 24.16 8.59 -5.67
CA ALA A 281 23.63 9.36 -4.55
C ALA A 281 22.18 8.93 -4.30
N LEU A 282 21.84 8.80 -3.03
CA LEU A 282 20.50 8.44 -2.56
C LEU A 282 19.97 9.60 -1.72
N ASN A 283 18.98 10.30 -2.24
CA ASN A 283 18.30 11.39 -1.54
C ASN A 283 17.09 10.82 -0.81
N ILE A 284 17.07 10.96 0.50
CA ILE A 284 16.03 10.42 1.38
C ILE A 284 15.27 11.60 1.99
N THR A 285 13.94 11.56 1.91
CA THR A 285 13.06 12.45 2.67
C THR A 285 12.13 11.58 3.50
N ALA A 286 12.33 11.57 4.82
CA ALA A 286 11.51 10.82 5.77
C ALA A 286 10.60 11.78 6.55
N LYS A 287 9.29 11.52 6.56
CA LYS A 287 8.31 12.22 7.39
C LYS A 287 8.10 11.40 8.65
N LEU A 288 8.31 12.01 9.80
CA LEU A 288 8.30 11.37 11.10
C LEU A 288 7.24 12.00 12.00
N GLN A 289 6.61 11.19 12.83
CA GLN A 289 5.80 11.64 13.95
C GLN A 289 6.54 11.42 15.26
N GLY A 290 6.30 12.35 16.21
CA GLY A 290 6.93 12.31 17.53
C GLY A 290 8.31 12.99 17.58
N ASN A 291 8.90 12.99 18.77
CA ASN A 291 10.25 13.53 18.99
C ASN A 291 11.28 12.43 18.75
N THR A 292 11.64 12.22 17.46
CA THR A 292 12.50 11.15 17.00
C THR A 292 13.66 11.68 16.20
N LEU A 293 14.76 10.92 16.20
CA LEU A 293 15.83 11.01 15.20
C LEU A 293 15.52 10.06 14.05
N ALA A 294 16.14 10.24 12.92
CA ALA A 294 16.08 9.30 11.80
C ALA A 294 17.40 8.55 11.69
N TYR A 295 17.32 7.23 11.61
CA TYR A 295 18.43 6.33 11.34
C TYR A 295 18.29 5.76 9.93
N PHE A 296 19.43 5.64 9.22
CA PHE A 296 19.50 5.11 7.86
C PHE A 296 20.62 4.07 7.79
N GLY A 297 20.31 2.86 7.34
CA GLY A 297 21.28 1.84 7.00
C GLY A 297 21.12 1.45 5.53
N LEU A 298 22.20 1.52 4.75
CA LEU A 298 22.21 1.07 3.36
C LEU A 298 23.08 -0.18 3.23
N TYR A 299 22.50 -1.22 2.64
CA TYR A 299 23.14 -2.51 2.40
C TYR A 299 23.17 -2.79 0.90
N ASP A 300 24.25 -3.38 0.42
CA ASP A 300 24.42 -3.69 -1.00
C ASP A 300 23.57 -4.90 -1.44
N PRO A 301 23.51 -5.24 -2.74
CA PRO A 301 22.72 -6.37 -3.22
C PRO A 301 23.10 -7.74 -2.62
N ASP A 302 24.27 -7.87 -2.03
CA ASP A 302 24.69 -9.10 -1.32
C ASP A 302 24.38 -9.03 0.19
N GLY A 303 23.70 -7.97 0.65
CA GLY A 303 23.36 -7.74 2.06
C GLY A 303 24.51 -7.20 2.91
N LYS A 304 25.62 -6.78 2.30
CA LYS A 304 26.76 -6.20 3.02
C LYS A 304 26.48 -4.73 3.34
N GLU A 305 26.80 -4.33 4.57
CA GLU A 305 26.70 -2.94 4.99
C GLU A 305 27.57 -2.02 4.14
N VAL A 306 26.97 -0.96 3.59
CA VAL A 306 27.63 0.10 2.83
C VAL A 306 27.80 1.35 3.66
N ILE A 307 26.73 1.80 4.29
CA ILE A 307 26.70 3.01 5.12
C ILE A 307 25.65 2.81 6.21
N VAL A 308 26.02 3.17 7.44
CA VAL A 308 25.11 3.33 8.57
C VAL A 308 25.29 4.72 9.14
N THR A 309 24.20 5.45 9.30
CA THR A 309 24.22 6.84 9.76
C THR A 309 22.90 7.23 10.40
N GLY A 310 22.88 8.36 11.04
CA GLY A 310 21.66 8.98 11.58
C GLY A 310 21.67 10.49 11.39
N THR A 311 20.53 11.10 11.60
CA THR A 311 20.40 12.56 11.59
C THR A 311 19.46 13.05 12.68
N ASP A 312 19.91 14.08 13.40
CA ASP A 312 19.12 14.89 14.33
C ASP A 312 18.50 16.12 13.64
N ASN A 313 18.82 16.34 12.36
CA ASN A 313 18.29 17.45 11.59
C ASN A 313 16.86 17.16 11.11
N VAL A 314 15.96 16.93 12.07
CA VAL A 314 14.53 16.77 11.83
C VAL A 314 13.85 18.14 12.04
N LYS A 315 13.34 18.72 10.95
CA LYS A 315 12.63 20.00 11.01
C LYS A 315 11.15 19.78 10.71
N ASN A 316 10.27 20.17 11.64
CA ASN A 316 8.82 20.00 11.49
C ASN A 316 8.41 18.55 11.13
N GLY A 317 9.06 17.57 11.76
CA GLY A 317 8.81 16.15 11.49
C GLY A 317 9.42 15.64 10.17
N VAL A 318 10.26 16.41 9.47
CA VAL A 318 10.89 15.98 8.22
C VAL A 318 12.39 15.90 8.38
N ALA A 319 12.94 14.71 8.11
CA ALA A 319 14.37 14.46 7.97
C ALA A 319 14.73 14.38 6.47
N LYS A 320 15.75 15.13 6.04
CA LYS A 320 16.32 15.04 4.69
C LYS A 320 17.77 14.62 4.81
N TYR A 321 18.16 13.60 4.07
CA TYR A 321 19.51 13.10 4.08
C TYR A 321 19.97 12.62 2.70
N GLN A 322 21.28 12.73 2.40
CA GLN A 322 21.87 12.21 1.19
C GLN A 322 22.98 11.22 1.52
N LEU A 323 22.82 9.99 1.08
CA LEU A 323 23.87 8.97 1.10
C LEU A 323 24.62 8.96 -0.24
N ARG A 324 25.94 8.74 -0.20
CA ARG A 324 26.79 8.64 -1.39
C ARG A 324 27.49 7.30 -1.42
N VAL A 325 27.40 6.61 -2.56
CA VAL A 325 27.96 5.30 -2.78
C VAL A 325 28.95 5.34 -3.93
N LYS A 326 30.21 5.00 -3.68
CA LYS A 326 31.23 4.89 -4.73
C LYS A 326 31.07 3.56 -5.48
N ASN A 327 31.32 3.59 -6.80
CA ASN A 327 31.27 2.41 -7.67
C ASN A 327 29.99 1.58 -7.49
N VAL A 328 28.83 2.27 -7.58
CA VAL A 328 27.54 1.65 -7.30
C VAL A 328 27.18 0.58 -8.35
N ARG A 329 26.63 -0.54 -7.91
CA ARG A 329 25.99 -1.52 -8.80
C ARG A 329 24.65 -0.96 -9.25
N LYS A 330 24.57 -0.61 -10.55
CA LYS A 330 23.39 0.03 -11.13
C LYS A 330 22.27 -0.97 -11.35
N TRP A 331 21.05 -0.48 -11.27
CA TRP A 331 19.86 -1.22 -11.66
C TRP A 331 19.56 -0.96 -13.15
N SER A 332 19.27 -2.01 -13.89
CA SER A 332 18.67 -2.00 -15.22
C SER A 332 17.79 -3.23 -15.39
N ALA A 333 16.98 -3.28 -16.45
CA ALA A 333 16.17 -4.47 -16.74
C ALA A 333 17.02 -5.74 -16.98
N GLU A 334 18.26 -5.60 -17.44
CA GLU A 334 19.19 -6.72 -17.65
C GLU A 334 19.99 -7.09 -16.39
N THR A 335 20.23 -6.12 -15.51
CA THR A 335 20.98 -6.30 -14.26
C THR A 335 20.26 -5.60 -13.13
N PRO A 336 19.22 -6.23 -12.54
CA PRO A 336 18.33 -5.59 -11.56
C PRO A 336 18.93 -5.59 -10.15
N ASN A 337 20.07 -4.93 -9.98
CA ASN A 337 20.73 -4.80 -8.67
C ASN A 337 19.92 -3.92 -7.73
N LEU A 338 19.47 -4.47 -6.61
CA LEU A 338 18.72 -3.75 -5.57
C LEU A 338 19.53 -3.66 -4.29
N TYR A 339 19.69 -2.47 -3.78
CA TYR A 339 20.17 -2.18 -2.44
C TYR A 339 19.01 -2.25 -1.46
N THR A 340 19.32 -2.48 -0.19
CA THR A 340 18.35 -2.42 0.90
C THR A 340 18.61 -1.18 1.73
N LEU A 341 17.65 -0.26 1.77
CA LEU A 341 17.64 0.85 2.70
C LEU A 341 16.78 0.49 3.91
N VAL A 342 17.35 0.57 5.10
CA VAL A 342 16.64 0.49 6.36
C VAL A 342 16.43 1.91 6.89
N VAL A 343 15.20 2.22 7.25
CA VAL A 343 14.83 3.50 7.86
C VAL A 343 14.16 3.23 9.20
N SER A 344 14.63 3.90 10.25
CA SER A 344 14.06 3.74 11.58
C SER A 344 13.93 5.07 12.29
N PRO A 345 12.74 5.44 12.78
CA PRO A 345 12.61 6.43 13.84
C PRO A 345 13.21 5.86 15.13
N ILE A 346 14.16 6.57 15.72
CA ILE A 346 14.86 6.13 16.93
C ILE A 346 14.66 7.09 18.08
N GLN A 347 14.83 6.59 19.29
CA GLN A 347 14.75 7.39 20.50
C GLN A 347 15.90 8.41 20.56
N ASN A 348 15.59 9.63 20.97
CA ASN A 348 16.60 10.65 21.23
C ASN A 348 17.27 10.36 22.58
N GLY A 349 18.58 10.09 22.61
CA GLY A 349 19.27 9.82 23.88
C GLY A 349 20.51 8.93 23.83
N GLY A 350 21.06 8.62 22.67
CA GLY A 350 22.45 8.13 22.57
C GLY A 350 22.67 6.66 22.26
N MET A 351 21.74 5.75 22.49
CA MET A 351 21.83 4.37 21.99
C MET A 351 20.83 4.13 20.86
N TYR A 352 21.18 3.26 19.91
CA TYR A 352 20.25 2.83 18.86
C TYR A 352 19.09 2.07 19.50
N SER A 353 17.95 2.75 19.59
CA SER A 353 16.71 2.18 20.10
C SER A 353 15.57 2.55 19.13
N PRO A 354 15.34 1.72 18.13
CA PRO A 354 14.29 1.97 17.13
C PRO A 354 12.89 1.74 17.71
N TYR A 355 11.96 2.60 17.34
CA TYR A 355 10.55 2.40 17.61
C TYR A 355 9.90 1.43 16.62
N GLU A 356 10.36 1.47 15.38
CA GLU A 356 9.97 0.57 14.30
C GLU A 356 11.07 0.53 13.23
N ILE A 357 11.09 -0.51 12.42
CA ILE A 357 12.07 -0.69 11.35
C ILE A 357 11.33 -0.88 10.02
N ILE A 358 11.74 -0.10 9.02
CA ILE A 358 11.19 -0.14 7.68
C ILE A 358 12.29 -0.53 6.69
N GLN A 359 12.00 -1.48 5.80
CA GLN A 359 12.87 -1.86 4.69
C GLN A 359 12.33 -1.27 3.38
N VAL A 360 13.20 -0.64 2.59
CA VAL A 360 12.91 -0.14 1.25
C VAL A 360 13.96 -0.68 0.28
N LYS A 361 13.54 -1.28 -0.83
CA LYS A 361 14.46 -1.69 -1.91
C LYS A 361 14.77 -0.51 -2.81
N VAL A 362 16.02 -0.38 -3.21
CA VAL A 362 16.52 0.80 -3.94
C VAL A 362 17.37 0.36 -5.13
N GLY A 363 16.96 0.73 -6.33
CA GLY A 363 17.74 0.57 -7.55
C GLY A 363 18.42 1.89 -7.96
N PHE A 364 19.75 1.92 -7.97
CA PHE A 364 20.47 3.09 -8.46
C PHE A 364 20.40 3.15 -9.98
N ARG A 365 19.62 4.07 -10.50
CA ARG A 365 19.45 4.29 -11.94
C ARG A 365 19.31 5.77 -12.25
N LYS A 366 19.54 6.13 -13.51
CA LYS A 366 19.21 7.42 -14.06
C LYS A 366 18.48 7.22 -15.38
N VAL A 367 17.29 7.81 -15.49
CA VAL A 367 16.53 7.90 -16.75
C VAL A 367 16.63 9.32 -17.26
N GLU A 368 17.00 9.50 -18.52
CA GLU A 368 17.15 10.83 -19.13
C GLU A 368 16.85 10.79 -20.62
N ILE A 369 16.41 11.91 -21.16
CA ILE A 369 16.31 12.12 -22.61
C ILE A 369 17.51 12.97 -23.03
N LYS A 370 18.34 12.42 -23.91
CA LYS A 370 19.52 13.12 -24.45
C LYS A 370 19.66 12.83 -25.94
N ASN A 371 19.93 13.86 -26.72
CA ASN A 371 20.01 13.75 -28.17
C ASN A 371 18.78 13.04 -28.79
N LYS A 372 17.57 13.35 -28.29
CA LYS A 372 16.29 12.76 -28.72
C LYS A 372 16.17 11.25 -28.48
N GLN A 373 17.00 10.69 -27.62
CA GLN A 373 16.95 9.28 -27.24
C GLN A 373 16.64 9.13 -25.74
N LEU A 374 15.86 8.11 -25.40
CA LEU A 374 15.66 7.68 -24.02
C LEU A 374 16.89 6.87 -23.60
N LEU A 375 17.53 7.33 -22.53
CA LEU A 375 18.71 6.66 -21.97
C LEU A 375 18.39 6.14 -20.56
N VAL A 376 18.87 4.95 -20.26
CA VAL A 376 18.98 4.43 -18.90
C VAL A 376 20.45 4.22 -18.56
N ASN A 377 20.91 4.86 -17.48
CA ASN A 377 22.33 4.84 -17.09
C ASN A 377 23.29 5.28 -18.19
N GLY A 378 22.87 6.23 -19.02
CA GLY A 378 23.65 6.75 -20.14
C GLY A 378 23.67 5.90 -21.40
N GLN A 379 22.95 4.77 -21.43
CA GLN A 379 22.83 3.89 -22.60
C GLN A 379 21.45 4.02 -23.24
N PRO A 380 21.35 4.09 -24.57
CA PRO A 380 20.07 4.07 -25.27
C PRO A 380 19.31 2.78 -24.97
N VAL A 381 18.02 2.91 -24.71
CA VAL A 381 17.14 1.77 -24.42
C VAL A 381 16.02 1.72 -25.44
N LEU A 382 15.84 0.54 -26.07
CA LEU A 382 14.65 0.22 -26.82
C LEU A 382 13.66 -0.49 -25.89
N LEU A 383 12.52 0.15 -25.65
CA LEU A 383 11.44 -0.46 -24.88
C LEU A 383 10.72 -1.50 -25.75
N LYS A 384 10.92 -2.76 -25.45
CA LYS A 384 10.18 -3.91 -26.01
C LYS A 384 9.15 -4.29 -24.96
N GLY A 385 7.95 -3.72 -25.06
CA GLY A 385 6.95 -3.78 -24.01
C GLY A 385 5.68 -4.50 -24.42
N ALA A 386 4.92 -4.87 -23.40
CA ALA A 386 3.55 -5.37 -23.51
C ALA A 386 2.64 -4.61 -22.54
N ASN A 387 1.34 -4.49 -22.90
CA ASN A 387 0.31 -4.05 -21.97
C ASN A 387 -0.09 -5.23 -21.07
N ARG A 388 -0.37 -4.95 -19.80
CA ARG A 388 -0.87 -5.93 -18.86
C ARG A 388 -2.01 -5.37 -18.05
N HIS A 389 -3.15 -6.03 -18.12
CA HIS A 389 -4.22 -5.87 -17.13
C HIS A 389 -3.93 -6.73 -15.89
N GLU A 390 -4.24 -6.21 -14.71
CA GLU A 390 -4.21 -6.97 -13.47
C GLU A 390 -5.47 -7.82 -13.38
N MET A 391 -5.42 -8.98 -14.02
CA MET A 391 -6.54 -9.90 -14.07
C MET A 391 -6.09 -11.36 -14.15
N ASP A 392 -6.76 -12.20 -13.38
CA ASP A 392 -6.70 -13.65 -13.46
C ASP A 392 -8.00 -14.17 -14.10
N PRO A 393 -7.96 -15.16 -15.03
CA PRO A 393 -9.15 -15.65 -15.71
C PRO A 393 -10.17 -16.30 -14.75
N ASP A 394 -9.73 -16.84 -13.62
CA ASP A 394 -10.58 -17.55 -12.66
C ASP A 394 -10.92 -16.69 -11.44
N GLU A 395 -9.99 -15.82 -11.01
CA GLU A 395 -10.08 -15.05 -9.77
C GLU A 395 -10.39 -13.55 -9.98
N GLY A 396 -10.54 -13.09 -11.23
CA GLY A 396 -10.79 -11.69 -11.55
C GLY A 396 -9.61 -10.78 -11.19
N TYR A 397 -9.86 -9.71 -10.45
CA TYR A 397 -8.81 -8.76 -10.04
C TYR A 397 -7.92 -9.27 -8.90
N ASN A 398 -8.24 -10.42 -8.33
CA ASN A 398 -7.42 -11.06 -7.31
C ASN A 398 -6.29 -11.86 -7.96
N VAL A 399 -5.17 -11.21 -8.25
CA VAL A 399 -4.03 -11.84 -8.91
C VAL A 399 -3.00 -12.29 -7.87
N SER A 400 -2.74 -13.59 -7.82
CA SER A 400 -1.75 -14.15 -6.90
C SER A 400 -0.33 -13.76 -7.30
N GLU A 401 0.57 -13.65 -6.31
CA GLU A 401 2.00 -13.40 -6.57
C GLU A 401 2.61 -14.45 -7.50
N LYS A 402 2.19 -15.72 -7.37
CA LYS A 402 2.59 -16.80 -8.28
C LYS A 402 2.24 -16.48 -9.74
N ARG A 403 1.03 -15.94 -9.97
CA ARG A 403 0.60 -15.54 -11.32
C ARG A 403 1.40 -14.33 -11.82
N MET A 404 1.65 -13.35 -10.98
CA MET A 404 2.50 -12.20 -11.32
C MET A 404 3.90 -12.63 -11.75
N ILE A 405 4.53 -13.54 -11.00
CA ILE A 405 5.84 -14.10 -11.33
C ILE A 405 5.78 -14.87 -12.65
N GLN A 406 4.72 -15.66 -12.90
CA GLN A 406 4.53 -16.37 -14.16
C GLN A 406 4.48 -15.42 -15.35
N ASP A 407 3.74 -14.30 -15.24
CA ASP A 407 3.66 -13.27 -16.27
C ASP A 407 5.04 -12.66 -16.55
N ILE A 408 5.76 -12.28 -15.50
CA ILE A 408 7.11 -11.69 -15.61
C ILE A 408 8.08 -12.68 -16.28
N MET A 409 8.07 -13.94 -15.85
CA MET A 409 8.97 -14.96 -16.42
C MET A 409 8.65 -15.24 -17.88
N MET A 410 7.38 -15.18 -18.29
CA MET A 410 6.98 -15.27 -19.68
C MET A 410 7.51 -14.06 -20.49
N MET A 411 7.33 -12.84 -19.98
CA MET A 411 7.86 -11.62 -20.60
C MET A 411 9.39 -11.72 -20.80
N LYS A 412 10.12 -12.15 -19.78
CA LYS A 412 11.59 -12.30 -19.86
C LYS A 412 12.00 -13.35 -20.91
N ARG A 413 11.31 -14.49 -20.99
CA ARG A 413 11.57 -15.54 -22.00
C ARG A 413 11.31 -15.05 -23.42
N LEU A 414 10.34 -14.15 -23.61
CA LEU A 414 10.02 -13.53 -24.88
C LEU A 414 10.86 -12.28 -25.19
N ASN A 415 11.88 -12.01 -24.38
CA ASN A 415 12.75 -10.84 -24.51
C ASN A 415 12.00 -9.50 -24.43
N ILE A 416 10.92 -9.44 -23.63
CA ILE A 416 10.20 -8.24 -23.26
C ILE A 416 10.91 -7.64 -22.05
N ASN A 417 11.21 -6.33 -22.10
CA ASN A 417 11.92 -5.61 -21.04
C ASN A 417 11.08 -4.51 -20.38
N ALA A 418 9.83 -4.31 -20.84
CA ALA A 418 8.95 -3.27 -20.34
C ALA A 418 7.51 -3.76 -20.23
N VAL A 419 6.76 -3.24 -19.28
CA VAL A 419 5.34 -3.49 -19.11
C VAL A 419 4.60 -2.18 -18.84
N ARG A 420 3.43 -2.00 -19.45
CA ARG A 420 2.51 -0.92 -19.13
C ARG A 420 1.39 -1.48 -18.26
N THR A 421 1.15 -0.86 -17.11
CA THR A 421 0.04 -1.20 -16.22
C THR A 421 -1.23 -0.54 -16.75
N CYS A 422 -1.89 -1.18 -17.71
CA CYS A 422 -3.09 -0.63 -18.33
C CYS A 422 -4.33 -1.04 -17.54
N HIS A 423 -5.19 -0.08 -17.13
CA HIS A 423 -5.03 1.37 -17.26
C HIS A 423 -5.12 2.03 -15.89
N TYR A 424 -4.42 1.48 -14.91
CA TYR A 424 -4.53 1.81 -13.49
C TYR A 424 -3.31 1.34 -12.70
N PRO A 425 -3.11 1.78 -11.46
CA PRO A 425 -2.09 1.23 -10.58
C PRO A 425 -2.36 -0.25 -10.27
N ASP A 426 -1.36 -1.09 -10.50
CA ASP A 426 -1.39 -2.51 -10.13
C ASP A 426 -1.17 -2.71 -8.62
N ASP A 427 -1.34 -3.93 -8.13
CA ASP A 427 -0.93 -4.34 -6.78
C ASP A 427 0.53 -3.93 -6.54
N PRO A 428 0.86 -3.29 -5.42
CA PRO A 428 2.23 -2.88 -5.11
C PRO A 428 3.27 -4.00 -5.23
N ARG A 429 2.90 -5.26 -4.98
CA ARG A 429 3.78 -6.43 -5.19
C ARG A 429 4.25 -6.58 -6.64
N TRP A 430 3.42 -6.14 -7.60
CA TRP A 430 3.80 -6.14 -9.01
C TRP A 430 5.03 -5.28 -9.28
N TYR A 431 5.08 -4.09 -8.68
CA TYR A 431 6.22 -3.18 -8.84
C TYR A 431 7.48 -3.73 -8.16
N ASP A 432 7.36 -4.31 -6.97
CA ASP A 432 8.46 -4.99 -6.28
C ASP A 432 9.02 -6.14 -7.12
N LEU A 433 8.15 -6.92 -7.77
CA LEU A 433 8.55 -8.00 -8.66
C LEU A 433 9.19 -7.46 -9.96
N CYS A 434 8.68 -6.38 -10.53
CA CYS A 434 9.31 -5.72 -11.68
C CYS A 434 10.71 -5.20 -11.34
N ASP A 435 10.90 -4.63 -10.16
CA ASP A 435 12.20 -4.21 -9.66
C ASP A 435 13.15 -5.41 -9.46
N LYS A 436 12.65 -6.50 -8.89
CA LYS A 436 13.42 -7.72 -8.59
C LYS A 436 13.85 -8.46 -9.86
N TYR A 437 12.95 -8.64 -10.82
CA TYR A 437 13.19 -9.42 -12.03
C TYR A 437 13.70 -8.60 -13.21
N GLY A 438 13.67 -7.29 -13.12
CA GLY A 438 14.16 -6.36 -14.12
C GLY A 438 13.17 -6.15 -15.27
N LEU A 439 12.12 -5.39 -15.03
CA LEU A 439 11.22 -4.84 -16.03
C LEU A 439 11.10 -3.33 -15.86
N TYR A 440 11.16 -2.59 -16.94
CA TYR A 440 10.75 -1.20 -16.96
C TYR A 440 9.23 -1.12 -16.87
N VAL A 441 8.71 -0.16 -16.11
CA VAL A 441 7.26 -0.01 -15.93
C VAL A 441 6.82 1.36 -16.45
N VAL A 442 5.78 1.35 -17.28
CA VAL A 442 4.98 2.53 -17.60
C VAL A 442 3.75 2.47 -16.69
N ALA A 443 3.84 3.15 -15.57
CA ALA A 443 2.77 3.20 -14.57
C ALA A 443 1.69 4.21 -14.98
N GLU A 444 0.43 3.86 -14.76
CA GLU A 444 -0.72 4.72 -15.05
C GLU A 444 -1.49 5.06 -13.78
N ALA A 445 -2.18 6.21 -13.80
CA ALA A 445 -3.12 6.59 -12.77
C ALA A 445 -4.48 5.90 -13.01
N ASN A 446 -5.29 5.78 -11.98
CA ASN A 446 -6.63 5.20 -12.09
C ASN A 446 -7.63 6.22 -12.68
N GLN A 447 -7.30 6.74 -13.86
CA GLN A 447 -8.10 7.75 -14.56
C GLN A 447 -7.93 7.61 -16.06
N GLU A 448 -8.92 7.01 -16.71
CA GLU A 448 -8.95 6.96 -18.17
C GLU A 448 -10.15 7.76 -18.72
N SER A 449 -11.30 7.70 -18.06
CA SER A 449 -12.52 8.43 -18.45
C SER A 449 -12.95 8.12 -19.90
N HIS A 450 -12.93 6.86 -20.27
CA HIS A 450 -13.14 6.39 -21.65
C HIS A 450 -14.49 6.83 -22.24
N GLY A 451 -15.51 6.95 -21.40
CA GLY A 451 -16.84 7.40 -21.79
C GLY A 451 -16.93 8.90 -22.16
N PHE A 452 -15.90 9.70 -21.87
CA PHE A 452 -15.85 11.13 -22.25
C PHE A 452 -15.21 11.38 -23.63
N GLN A 453 -14.86 10.35 -24.37
CA GLN A 453 -14.26 10.45 -25.71
C GLN A 453 -15.26 10.90 -26.76
#